data_6eb8438ee3e092bd707fcc908b8e42f4
#
_entry.id   6eb8438ee3e092bd707fcc908b8e42f4
#
_cell.length_a   1.000
_cell.length_b   1.000
_cell.length_c   1.000
_cell.angle_alpha   90.00
_cell.angle_beta   90.00
_cell.angle_gamma   90.00
#
_symmetry.space_group_name_H-M   'P 1'
#
loop_
_entity.id
_entity.type
_entity.pdbx_description
1 polymer ?
#
loop_
_entity_poly.entity_id
_entity_poly.type
_entity_poly.pdbx_seq_one_letter_code
_entity_poly.pdbx_strand_id
1 'polypeptide(L)'
;MKRIRVFISSVQSEFSEERAMLSHYIRTDVLLGKFFEPFIFEEVPANEASPQQVFLREVEMSDIYLGLYGNKYGYEDVEGISPTEREYDLAAEMHKTRLIFIKSIGEETRHPKESALIQKVERDIVRKTFVDIDGLRTSVYAALVRYLEEKEYIRWQPFDAAYDTKATLDDLDTAKMTEFIKQARSKRNFPLPVDASPEHLLTHLSLIDDRGRISNSA
;
A
#
# COMPACT_ATOMS: atom_id res chain seq x y z
N MET A 1 10.63 -14.27 -2.05
CA MET A 1 10.10 -12.93 -2.37
C MET A 1 10.68 -11.95 -1.38
N LYS A 2 11.21 -10.78 -1.80
CA LYS A 2 11.70 -9.75 -0.87
C LYS A 2 10.48 -9.16 -0.15
N ARG A 3 10.55 -9.03 1.18
CA ARG A 3 9.47 -8.42 1.96
C ARG A 3 9.44 -6.91 1.75
N ILE A 4 8.26 -6.33 1.82
CA ILE A 4 8.01 -4.89 1.75
C ILE A 4 8.38 -4.30 3.12
N ARG A 5 9.33 -3.39 3.16
CA ARG A 5 9.78 -2.76 4.42
C ARG A 5 8.84 -1.63 4.81
N VAL A 6 8.37 -1.67 6.06
CA VAL A 6 7.48 -0.67 6.66
C VAL A 6 8.23 0.04 7.78
N PHE A 7 8.59 1.29 7.56
CA PHE A 7 9.19 2.15 8.58
C PHE A 7 8.08 2.75 9.46
N ILE A 8 8.10 2.46 10.78
CA ILE A 8 7.12 2.98 11.73
C ILE A 8 7.72 4.20 12.44
N SER A 9 7.25 5.38 12.07
CA SER A 9 7.65 6.69 12.59
C SER A 9 6.66 7.21 13.61
N SER A 10 7.16 7.70 14.73
CA SER A 10 6.39 8.42 15.77
C SER A 10 7.29 8.96 16.86
N VAL A 11 6.75 9.79 17.73
CA VAL A 11 7.42 10.17 18.97
C VAL A 11 7.46 8.97 19.92
N GLN A 12 8.65 8.40 20.14
CA GLN A 12 8.84 7.16 20.94
C GLN A 12 8.23 7.23 22.33
N SER A 13 8.43 8.35 23.04
CA SER A 13 7.92 8.54 24.41
C SER A 13 6.39 8.64 24.50
N GLU A 14 5.69 8.73 23.38
CA GLU A 14 4.24 8.79 23.31
C GLU A 14 3.63 7.47 22.81
N PHE A 15 4.30 6.79 21.88
CA PHE A 15 3.75 5.66 21.13
C PHE A 15 4.55 4.35 21.33
N SER A 16 5.24 4.18 22.46
CA SER A 16 6.05 2.99 22.70
C SER A 16 5.25 1.68 22.63
N GLU A 17 4.03 1.67 23.19
CA GLU A 17 3.15 0.49 23.18
C GLU A 17 2.59 0.22 21.77
N GLU A 18 2.10 1.26 21.10
CA GLU A 18 1.56 1.15 19.73
C GLU A 18 2.64 0.65 18.75
N ARG A 19 3.88 1.17 18.86
CA ARG A 19 5.02 0.74 18.03
C ARG A 19 5.36 -0.73 18.23
N ALA A 20 5.50 -1.14 19.49
CA ALA A 20 5.79 -2.54 19.84
C ALA A 20 4.67 -3.49 19.38
N MET A 21 3.40 -3.08 19.61
CA MET A 21 2.24 -3.84 19.17
C MET A 21 2.22 -3.97 17.64
N LEU A 22 2.40 -2.88 16.89
CA LEU A 22 2.37 -2.92 15.42
C LEU A 22 3.51 -3.77 14.85
N SER A 23 4.74 -3.62 15.38
CA SER A 23 5.88 -4.44 14.96
C SER A 23 5.61 -5.92 15.16
N HIS A 24 5.14 -6.30 16.36
CA HIS A 24 4.77 -7.68 16.65
C HIS A 24 3.63 -8.17 15.76
N TYR A 25 2.55 -7.40 15.67
CA TYR A 25 1.36 -7.77 14.91
C TYR A 25 1.65 -7.99 13.42
N ILE A 26 2.34 -7.06 12.77
CA ILE A 26 2.67 -7.19 11.35
C ILE A 26 3.51 -8.44 11.08
N ARG A 27 4.43 -8.79 11.99
CA ARG A 27 5.29 -9.98 11.83
C ARG A 27 4.56 -11.29 12.06
N THR A 28 3.60 -11.32 12.97
CA THR A 28 2.94 -12.55 13.43
C THR A 28 1.62 -12.84 12.73
N ASP A 29 0.99 -11.83 12.12
CA ASP A 29 -0.22 -12.01 11.33
C ASP A 29 0.05 -12.92 10.12
N VAL A 30 -0.86 -13.86 9.87
CA VAL A 30 -0.70 -14.92 8.85
C VAL A 30 -0.56 -14.36 7.43
N LEU A 31 -1.24 -13.25 7.14
CA LEU A 31 -1.16 -12.58 5.84
C LEU A 31 -0.01 -11.57 5.82
N LEU A 32 -0.04 -10.60 6.75
CA LEU A 32 0.91 -9.48 6.74
C LEU A 32 2.36 -9.96 6.88
N GLY A 33 2.64 -10.93 7.75
CA GLY A 33 4.00 -11.46 7.97
C GLY A 33 4.62 -12.16 6.76
N LYS A 34 3.82 -12.52 5.74
CA LYS A 34 4.34 -13.04 4.47
C LYS A 34 4.89 -11.94 3.56
N PHE A 35 4.30 -10.74 3.62
CA PHE A 35 4.58 -9.66 2.69
C PHE A 35 5.39 -8.52 3.30
N PHE A 36 5.17 -8.21 4.59
CA PHE A 36 5.75 -7.04 5.23
C PHE A 36 6.84 -7.37 6.24
N GLU A 37 7.78 -6.43 6.38
CA GLU A 37 8.80 -6.43 7.41
C GLU A 37 8.81 -5.05 8.10
N PRO A 38 8.24 -4.93 9.31
CA PRO A 38 8.22 -3.68 10.04
C PRO A 38 9.61 -3.37 10.61
N PHE A 39 9.95 -2.10 10.60
CA PHE A 39 11.13 -1.56 11.25
C PHE A 39 10.72 -0.56 12.33
N ILE A 40 11.25 -0.74 13.54
CA ILE A 40 11.20 0.21 14.65
C ILE A 40 12.61 0.42 15.20
N PHE A 41 12.90 1.64 15.64
CA PHE A 41 14.24 2.01 16.09
C PHE A 41 14.71 1.22 17.32
N GLU A 42 13.79 0.82 18.17
CA GLU A 42 14.07 0.04 19.39
C GLU A 42 14.76 -1.31 19.12
N GLU A 43 14.72 -1.77 17.88
CA GLU A 43 15.36 -3.02 17.45
C GLU A 43 16.75 -2.81 16.82
N VAL A 44 17.21 -1.55 16.71
CA VAL A 44 18.52 -1.25 16.11
C VAL A 44 19.62 -1.60 17.11
N PRO A 45 20.58 -2.46 16.73
CA PRO A 45 21.77 -2.71 17.55
C PRO A 45 22.58 -1.43 17.75
N ALA A 46 23.28 -1.32 18.89
CA ALA A 46 24.21 -0.22 19.12
C ALA A 46 25.23 -0.12 17.98
N ASN A 47 25.39 1.08 17.43
CA ASN A 47 26.36 1.39 16.37
C ASN A 47 26.94 2.80 16.56
N GLU A 48 27.97 3.14 15.78
CA GLU A 48 28.66 4.43 15.86
C GLU A 48 27.93 5.58 15.13
N ALA A 49 26.90 5.26 14.32
CA ALA A 49 26.16 6.28 13.57
C ALA A 49 25.26 7.09 14.50
N SER A 50 25.04 8.36 14.18
CA SER A 50 24.08 9.17 14.92
C SER A 50 22.65 8.63 14.73
N PRO A 51 21.78 8.72 15.76
CA PRO A 51 20.39 8.28 15.63
C PRO A 51 19.69 8.86 14.38
N GLN A 52 19.88 10.14 14.10
CA GLN A 52 19.29 10.81 12.94
C GLN A 52 19.75 10.20 11.61
N GLN A 53 21.04 9.88 11.47
CA GLN A 53 21.53 9.21 10.24
C GLN A 53 20.94 7.83 10.06
N VAL A 54 20.74 7.07 11.15
CA VAL A 54 20.12 5.75 11.11
C VAL A 54 18.66 5.88 10.68
N PHE A 55 17.90 6.79 11.29
CA PHE A 55 16.47 6.98 10.93
C PHE A 55 16.28 7.34 9.46
N LEU A 56 17.00 8.35 8.98
CA LEU A 56 16.85 8.80 7.60
C LEU A 56 17.23 7.70 6.60
N ARG A 57 18.32 6.97 6.86
CA ARG A 57 18.71 5.82 6.04
C ARG A 57 17.62 4.73 6.02
N GLU A 58 16.99 4.46 7.15
CA GLU A 58 15.93 3.45 7.22
C GLU A 58 14.65 3.92 6.48
N VAL A 59 14.33 5.20 6.51
CA VAL A 59 13.27 5.77 5.65
C VAL A 59 13.62 5.57 4.17
N GLU A 60 14.85 5.89 3.75
CA GLU A 60 15.31 5.69 2.37
C GLU A 60 15.15 4.23 1.91
N MET A 61 15.51 3.28 2.77
CA MET A 61 15.48 1.83 2.47
C MET A 61 14.09 1.22 2.56
N SER A 62 13.10 1.93 3.12
CA SER A 62 11.74 1.43 3.29
C SER A 62 10.87 1.67 2.06
N ASP A 63 9.89 0.80 1.85
CA ASP A 63 8.89 0.91 0.78
C ASP A 63 7.68 1.73 1.24
N ILE A 64 7.35 1.63 2.53
CA ILE A 64 6.20 2.30 3.17
C ILE A 64 6.69 3.07 4.39
N TYR A 65 6.25 4.32 4.51
CA TYR A 65 6.31 5.13 5.71
C TYR A 65 4.97 5.05 6.45
N LEU A 66 4.97 4.58 7.70
CA LEU A 66 3.81 4.52 8.57
C LEU A 66 4.01 5.51 9.72
N GLY A 67 3.29 6.63 9.69
CA GLY A 67 3.39 7.69 10.68
C GLY A 67 2.27 7.63 11.72
N LEU A 68 2.64 7.72 13.01
CA LEU A 68 1.72 7.89 14.14
C LEU A 68 1.92 9.28 14.73
N TYR A 69 0.86 10.08 14.76
CA TYR A 69 0.88 11.45 15.26
C TYR A 69 -0.07 11.62 16.45
N GLY A 70 0.38 12.37 17.45
CA GLY A 70 -0.36 12.51 18.70
C GLY A 70 -0.32 13.91 19.29
N ASN A 71 0.05 14.01 20.58
CA ASN A 71 0.18 15.27 21.31
C ASN A 71 1.56 15.87 21.21
N LYS A 72 2.60 15.03 21.21
CA LYS A 72 3.99 15.48 21.36
C LYS A 72 4.64 15.65 19.99
N TYR A 73 5.37 16.74 19.82
CA TYR A 73 6.21 16.98 18.65
C TYR A 73 7.55 16.23 18.74
N GLY A 74 7.96 15.87 19.97
CA GLY A 74 9.20 15.18 20.23
C GLY A 74 10.37 16.13 20.47
N TYR A 75 11.60 15.56 20.43
CA TYR A 75 12.83 16.33 20.56
C TYR A 75 13.07 17.18 19.30
N GLU A 76 13.55 18.40 19.51
CA GLU A 76 13.90 19.31 18.42
C GLU A 76 15.42 19.35 18.22
N ASP A 77 15.84 19.29 16.97
CA ASP A 77 17.26 19.50 16.62
C ASP A 77 17.65 20.99 16.63
N VAL A 78 18.85 21.29 16.16
CA VAL A 78 19.38 22.66 16.11
C VAL A 78 18.58 23.60 15.20
N GLU A 79 17.80 23.07 14.29
CA GLU A 79 16.89 23.82 13.40
C GLU A 79 15.47 23.89 13.95
N GLY A 80 15.22 23.30 15.11
CA GLY A 80 13.92 23.25 15.74
C GLY A 80 12.93 22.29 15.09
N ILE A 81 13.43 21.27 14.37
CA ILE A 81 12.65 20.27 13.66
C ILE A 81 12.79 18.92 14.37
N SER A 82 11.68 18.20 14.53
CA SER A 82 11.69 16.89 15.14
C SER A 82 12.15 15.80 14.16
N PRO A 83 12.74 14.68 14.65
CA PRO A 83 13.05 13.53 13.81
C PRO A 83 11.84 13.04 13.02
N THR A 84 10.67 12.97 13.64
CA THR A 84 9.41 12.53 13.00
C THR A 84 9.02 13.42 11.81
N GLU A 85 9.20 14.74 11.92
CA GLU A 85 8.93 15.65 10.79
C GLU A 85 9.96 15.46 9.67
N ARG A 86 11.26 15.33 10.00
CA ARG A 86 12.29 15.07 8.98
C ARG A 86 12.09 13.74 8.26
N GLU A 87 11.68 12.71 8.96
CA GLU A 87 11.35 11.40 8.41
C GLU A 87 10.17 11.50 7.43
N TYR A 88 9.14 12.27 7.81
CA TYR A 88 8.00 12.53 6.93
C TYR A 88 8.41 13.30 5.66
N ASP A 89 9.20 14.36 5.81
CA ASP A 89 9.67 15.18 4.69
C ASP A 89 10.49 14.35 3.70
N LEU A 90 11.42 13.54 4.21
CA LEU A 90 12.21 12.64 3.37
C LEU A 90 11.33 11.60 2.67
N ALA A 91 10.36 11.01 3.37
CA ALA A 91 9.43 10.07 2.76
C ALA A 91 8.56 10.74 1.67
N ALA A 92 8.19 12.01 1.85
CA ALA A 92 7.46 12.79 0.86
C ALA A 92 8.32 13.12 -0.36
N GLU A 93 9.57 13.59 -0.16
CA GLU A 93 10.54 13.89 -1.20
C GLU A 93 10.84 12.65 -2.07
N MET A 94 10.99 11.50 -1.43
CA MET A 94 11.24 10.22 -2.11
C MET A 94 9.97 9.56 -2.68
N HIS A 95 8.82 10.21 -2.62
CA HIS A 95 7.53 9.69 -3.11
C HIS A 95 7.17 8.31 -2.55
N LYS A 96 7.54 8.04 -1.29
CA LYS A 96 7.16 6.80 -0.61
C LYS A 96 5.65 6.71 -0.40
N THR A 97 5.12 5.49 -0.34
CA THR A 97 3.77 5.29 0.18
C THR A 97 3.72 5.70 1.64
N ARG A 98 2.88 6.67 1.98
CA ARG A 98 2.75 7.22 3.34
C ARG A 98 1.38 6.84 3.90
N LEU A 99 1.37 6.06 4.97
CA LEU A 99 0.18 5.65 5.72
C LEU A 99 0.17 6.39 7.06
N ILE A 100 -0.80 7.27 7.24
CA ILE A 100 -0.82 8.18 8.40
C ILE A 100 -2.01 7.91 9.30
N PHE A 101 -1.68 7.80 10.59
CA PHE A 101 -2.65 7.55 11.66
C PHE A 101 -2.49 8.60 12.75
N ILE A 102 -3.58 9.30 13.07
CA ILE A 102 -3.60 10.38 14.04
C ILE A 102 -4.42 9.96 15.25
N LYS A 103 -3.83 10.03 16.45
CA LYS A 103 -4.53 9.72 17.69
C LYS A 103 -5.57 10.80 17.98
N SER A 104 -6.83 10.38 18.17
CA SER A 104 -7.94 11.26 18.55
C SER A 104 -7.80 11.67 20.02
N ILE A 105 -7.30 12.86 20.24
CA ILE A 105 -7.08 13.49 21.54
C ILE A 105 -7.54 14.93 21.45
N GLY A 106 -7.83 15.56 22.60
CA GLY A 106 -8.24 16.96 22.64
C GLY A 106 -7.17 17.87 22.02
N GLU A 107 -7.57 18.72 21.09
CA GLU A 107 -6.66 19.64 20.39
C GLU A 107 -5.94 20.59 21.35
N GLU A 108 -6.56 20.94 22.48
CA GLU A 108 -6.02 21.83 23.51
C GLU A 108 -4.73 21.29 24.17
N THR A 109 -4.50 19.99 24.10
CA THR A 109 -3.33 19.35 24.71
C THR A 109 -2.18 19.11 23.72
N ARG A 110 -2.41 19.37 22.43
CA ARG A 110 -1.42 19.09 21.36
C ARG A 110 -0.37 20.20 21.28
N HIS A 111 0.89 19.78 21.11
CA HIS A 111 1.97 20.72 20.89
C HIS A 111 1.75 21.55 19.62
N PRO A 112 1.99 22.88 19.60
CA PRO A 112 1.70 23.72 18.43
C PRO A 112 2.40 23.26 17.14
N LYS A 113 3.66 22.82 17.23
CA LYS A 113 4.41 22.29 16.08
C LYS A 113 3.84 20.95 15.60
N GLU A 114 3.35 20.10 16.51
CA GLU A 114 2.67 18.85 16.13
C GLU A 114 1.37 19.15 15.37
N SER A 115 0.60 20.15 15.82
CA SER A 115 -0.58 20.62 15.11
C SER A 115 -0.21 21.13 13.70
N ALA A 116 0.88 21.87 13.57
CA ALA A 116 1.36 22.36 12.27
C ALA A 116 1.80 21.21 11.35
N LEU A 117 2.53 20.22 11.88
CA LEU A 117 2.92 19.02 11.16
C LEU A 117 1.71 18.22 10.68
N ILE A 118 0.72 18.01 11.55
CA ILE A 118 -0.53 17.32 11.18
C ILE A 118 -1.26 18.08 10.07
N GLN A 119 -1.36 19.40 10.14
CA GLN A 119 -1.97 20.22 9.07
C GLN A 119 -1.19 20.12 7.74
N LYS A 120 0.14 20.03 7.79
CA LYS A 120 0.99 19.80 6.62
C LYS A 120 0.67 18.45 5.99
N VAL A 121 0.62 17.39 6.79
CA VAL A 121 0.32 16.03 6.37
C VAL A 121 -1.09 15.92 5.75
N GLU A 122 -2.09 16.56 6.36
CA GLU A 122 -3.49 16.52 5.91
C GLU A 122 -3.72 17.22 4.56
N ARG A 123 -2.86 18.15 4.18
CA ARG A 123 -2.89 18.76 2.83
C ARG A 123 -2.39 17.83 1.74
N ASP A 124 -1.47 16.94 2.10
CA ASP A 124 -0.77 16.09 1.12
C ASP A 124 -1.48 14.75 0.89
N ILE A 125 -2.05 14.17 1.94
CA ILE A 125 -2.56 12.79 1.91
C ILE A 125 -3.79 12.58 2.80
N VAL A 126 -4.58 11.56 2.47
CA VAL A 126 -5.70 11.10 3.32
C VAL A 126 -5.13 10.36 4.53
N ARG A 127 -5.59 10.76 5.71
CA ARG A 127 -5.20 10.16 6.99
C ARG A 127 -6.36 9.39 7.62
N LYS A 128 -6.05 8.54 8.61
CA LYS A 128 -7.03 7.85 9.45
C LYS A 128 -6.84 8.26 10.91
N THR A 129 -7.92 8.50 11.63
CA THR A 129 -7.88 8.70 13.09
C THR A 129 -8.10 7.40 13.84
N PHE A 130 -7.52 7.28 15.04
CA PHE A 130 -7.76 6.17 15.96
C PHE A 130 -7.87 6.68 17.40
N VAL A 131 -8.56 5.95 18.25
CA VAL A 131 -8.78 6.28 19.67
C VAL A 131 -7.91 5.41 20.57
N ASP A 132 -7.82 4.13 20.26
CA ASP A 132 -7.14 3.11 21.04
C ASP A 132 -6.29 2.19 20.17
N ILE A 133 -5.59 1.30 20.83
CA ILE A 133 -4.64 0.36 20.21
C ILE A 133 -5.33 -0.64 19.26
N ASP A 134 -6.56 -1.05 19.57
CA ASP A 134 -7.31 -1.99 18.74
C ASP A 134 -7.84 -1.31 17.47
N GLY A 135 -8.30 -0.08 17.59
CA GLY A 135 -8.68 0.75 16.46
C GLY A 135 -7.51 1.06 15.53
N LEU A 136 -6.33 1.33 16.10
CA LEU A 136 -5.09 1.49 15.34
C LEU A 136 -4.72 0.21 14.59
N ARG A 137 -4.70 -0.94 15.28
CA ARG A 137 -4.38 -2.23 14.70
C ARG A 137 -5.29 -2.55 13.51
N THR A 138 -6.59 -2.38 13.68
CA THR A 138 -7.59 -2.63 12.63
C THR A 138 -7.38 -1.70 11.43
N SER A 139 -7.11 -0.42 11.69
CA SER A 139 -6.89 0.58 10.63
C SER A 139 -5.60 0.34 9.85
N VAL A 140 -4.52 -0.05 10.54
CA VAL A 140 -3.25 -0.41 9.90
C VAL A 140 -3.40 -1.68 9.06
N TYR A 141 -4.10 -2.70 9.58
CA TYR A 141 -4.40 -3.91 8.82
C TYR A 141 -5.11 -3.58 7.50
N ALA A 142 -6.20 -2.84 7.58
CA ALA A 142 -6.97 -2.45 6.39
C ALA A 142 -6.13 -1.66 5.38
N ALA A 143 -5.27 -0.75 5.84
CA ALA A 143 -4.39 0.03 4.97
C ALA A 143 -3.33 -0.83 4.28
N LEU A 144 -2.72 -1.79 5.01
CA LEU A 144 -1.70 -2.68 4.46
C LEU A 144 -2.30 -3.71 3.48
N VAL A 145 -3.50 -4.25 3.78
CA VAL A 145 -4.22 -5.14 2.85
C VAL A 145 -4.57 -4.39 1.57
N ARG A 146 -5.11 -3.17 1.69
CA ARG A 146 -5.40 -2.32 0.54
C ARG A 146 -4.16 -2.04 -0.31
N TYR A 147 -3.01 -1.78 0.33
CA TYR A 147 -1.74 -1.64 -0.40
C TYR A 147 -1.38 -2.89 -1.21
N LEU A 148 -1.58 -4.10 -0.62
CA LEU A 148 -1.33 -5.35 -1.34
C LEU A 148 -2.25 -5.52 -2.55
N GLU A 149 -3.52 -5.11 -2.43
CA GLU A 149 -4.49 -5.13 -3.53
C GLU A 149 -4.11 -4.13 -4.63
N GLU A 150 -3.85 -2.87 -4.28
CA GLU A 150 -3.49 -1.80 -5.21
C GLU A 150 -2.17 -2.07 -5.97
N LYS A 151 -1.24 -2.79 -5.33
CA LYS A 151 0.04 -3.22 -5.94
C LYS A 151 -0.04 -4.63 -6.55
N GLU A 152 -1.23 -5.23 -6.59
CA GLU A 152 -1.50 -6.55 -7.17
C GLU A 152 -0.67 -7.70 -6.56
N TYR A 153 -0.22 -7.57 -5.30
CA TYR A 153 0.41 -8.66 -4.55
C TYR A 153 -0.59 -9.75 -4.17
N ILE A 154 -1.85 -9.38 -3.97
CA ILE A 154 -2.98 -10.27 -3.71
C ILE A 154 -4.14 -9.92 -4.64
N ARG A 155 -4.87 -10.94 -5.07
CA ARG A 155 -6.07 -10.80 -5.90
C ARG A 155 -7.17 -11.64 -5.27
N TRP A 156 -8.35 -11.05 -5.12
CA TRP A 156 -9.53 -11.72 -4.56
C TRP A 156 -10.40 -12.39 -5.62
N GLN A 157 -10.15 -12.06 -6.88
CA GLN A 157 -10.88 -12.68 -7.98
C GLN A 157 -10.28 -14.04 -8.32
N PRO A 158 -11.12 -15.06 -8.69
CA PRO A 158 -10.64 -16.29 -9.30
C PRO A 158 -9.72 -15.99 -10.49
N PHE A 159 -8.75 -16.86 -10.73
CA PHE A 159 -7.79 -16.67 -11.83
C PHE A 159 -8.49 -16.38 -13.16
N ASP A 160 -9.55 -17.13 -13.48
CA ASP A 160 -10.30 -17.01 -14.73
C ASP A 160 -11.05 -15.67 -14.86
N ALA A 161 -11.49 -15.09 -13.73
CA ALA A 161 -12.18 -13.79 -13.69
C ALA A 161 -11.21 -12.60 -13.55
N ALA A 162 -9.94 -12.85 -13.32
CA ALA A 162 -8.92 -11.82 -13.24
C ALA A 162 -8.49 -11.37 -14.66
N TYR A 163 -8.08 -10.11 -14.78
CA TYR A 163 -7.56 -9.55 -16.03
C TYR A 163 -6.03 -9.54 -16.01
N ASP A 164 -5.41 -9.95 -17.13
CA ASP A 164 -3.96 -9.79 -17.30
C ASP A 164 -3.64 -8.32 -17.63
N THR A 165 -2.72 -7.74 -16.87
CA THR A 165 -2.29 -6.34 -17.05
C THR A 165 -1.22 -6.17 -18.12
N LYS A 166 -0.67 -7.30 -18.63
CA LYS A 166 0.41 -7.31 -19.63
C LYS A 166 -0.04 -7.86 -20.98
N ALA A 167 -1.11 -8.68 -21.01
CA ALA A 167 -1.62 -9.25 -22.24
C ALA A 167 -2.25 -8.17 -23.12
N THR A 168 -1.97 -8.27 -24.41
CA THR A 168 -2.49 -7.41 -25.48
C THR A 168 -3.24 -8.26 -26.51
N LEU A 169 -4.01 -7.62 -27.39
CA LEU A 169 -4.70 -8.33 -28.46
C LEU A 169 -3.72 -9.06 -29.41
N ASP A 170 -2.48 -8.57 -29.51
CA ASP A 170 -1.43 -9.17 -30.35
C ASP A 170 -0.88 -10.49 -29.78
N ASP A 171 -1.08 -10.74 -28.50
CA ASP A 171 -0.68 -12.00 -27.85
C ASP A 171 -1.68 -13.15 -28.10
N LEU A 172 -2.82 -12.86 -28.72
CA LEU A 172 -3.88 -13.83 -28.96
C LEU A 172 -3.71 -14.56 -30.31
N ASP A 173 -3.98 -15.87 -30.27
CA ASP A 173 -3.97 -16.71 -31.49
C ASP A 173 -5.26 -16.48 -32.30
N THR A 174 -5.20 -15.60 -33.28
CA THR A 174 -6.32 -15.25 -34.16
C THR A 174 -6.83 -16.42 -34.98
N ALA A 175 -5.97 -17.41 -35.30
CA ALA A 175 -6.37 -18.62 -36.00
C ALA A 175 -7.28 -19.50 -35.13
N LYS A 176 -6.95 -19.66 -33.85
CA LYS A 176 -7.78 -20.38 -32.89
C LYS A 176 -9.10 -19.66 -32.63
N MET A 177 -9.08 -18.33 -32.56
CA MET A 177 -10.29 -17.53 -32.39
C MET A 177 -11.26 -17.73 -33.57
N THR A 178 -10.73 -17.68 -34.79
CA THR A 178 -11.52 -17.96 -36.01
C THR A 178 -12.11 -19.38 -36.00
N GLU A 179 -11.34 -20.37 -35.60
CA GLU A 179 -11.81 -21.76 -35.49
C GLU A 179 -12.88 -21.90 -34.40
N PHE A 180 -12.72 -21.24 -33.26
CA PHE A 180 -13.74 -21.18 -32.21
C PHE A 180 -15.06 -20.62 -32.75
N ILE A 181 -15.03 -19.48 -33.47
CA ILE A 181 -16.27 -18.89 -34.06
C ILE A 181 -16.94 -19.88 -35.02
N LYS A 182 -16.18 -20.55 -35.92
CA LYS A 182 -16.73 -21.55 -36.84
C LYS A 182 -17.44 -22.67 -36.09
N GLN A 183 -16.79 -23.23 -35.07
CA GLN A 183 -17.39 -24.31 -34.27
C GLN A 183 -18.61 -23.84 -33.46
N ALA A 184 -18.54 -22.65 -32.85
CA ALA A 184 -19.63 -22.07 -32.06
C ALA A 184 -20.85 -21.80 -32.93
N ARG A 185 -20.67 -21.30 -34.16
CA ARG A 185 -21.76 -21.11 -35.14
C ARG A 185 -22.39 -22.41 -35.55
N SER A 186 -21.58 -23.44 -35.80
CA SER A 186 -22.13 -24.74 -36.25
C SER A 186 -22.89 -25.47 -35.15
N LYS A 187 -22.53 -25.30 -33.88
CA LYS A 187 -23.13 -26.07 -32.77
C LYS A 187 -24.15 -25.29 -31.94
N ARG A 188 -24.09 -23.96 -31.89
CA ARG A 188 -24.85 -23.13 -30.93
C ARG A 188 -25.47 -21.88 -31.52
N ASN A 189 -25.53 -21.73 -32.84
CA ASN A 189 -26.03 -20.53 -33.52
C ASN A 189 -25.37 -19.23 -32.99
N PHE A 190 -24.04 -19.24 -32.83
CA PHE A 190 -23.27 -18.12 -32.29
C PHE A 190 -23.40 -16.89 -33.23
N PRO A 191 -23.70 -15.68 -32.70
CA PRO A 191 -24.15 -14.56 -33.52
C PRO A 191 -23.05 -13.86 -34.33
N LEU A 192 -21.76 -13.99 -33.92
CA LEU A 192 -20.68 -13.29 -34.58
C LEU A 192 -20.28 -13.90 -35.94
N PRO A 193 -19.94 -13.10 -36.94
CA PRO A 193 -19.42 -13.57 -38.23
C PRO A 193 -18.03 -14.19 -38.03
N VAL A 194 -17.61 -15.07 -38.97
CA VAL A 194 -16.32 -15.83 -38.86
C VAL A 194 -15.12 -14.93 -38.95
N ASP A 195 -15.25 -13.76 -39.58
CA ASP A 195 -14.24 -12.70 -39.73
C ASP A 195 -14.32 -11.60 -38.69
N ALA A 196 -15.06 -11.83 -37.58
CA ALA A 196 -15.11 -10.89 -36.47
C ALA A 196 -13.72 -10.61 -35.89
N SER A 197 -13.44 -9.36 -35.55
CA SER A 197 -12.17 -8.98 -34.93
C SER A 197 -11.99 -9.65 -33.55
N PRO A 198 -10.75 -9.89 -33.11
CA PRO A 198 -10.47 -10.38 -31.76
C PRO A 198 -11.15 -9.57 -30.66
N GLU A 199 -11.09 -8.25 -30.75
CA GLU A 199 -11.71 -7.35 -29.79
C GLU A 199 -13.24 -7.54 -29.73
N HIS A 200 -13.89 -7.67 -30.88
CA HIS A 200 -15.33 -7.89 -30.96
C HIS A 200 -15.74 -9.26 -30.36
N LEU A 201 -14.95 -10.30 -30.59
CA LEU A 201 -15.16 -11.61 -29.98
C LEU A 201 -15.01 -11.54 -28.47
N LEU A 202 -13.93 -10.95 -27.96
CA LEU A 202 -13.68 -10.84 -26.52
C LEU A 202 -14.74 -9.99 -25.82
N THR A 203 -15.18 -8.89 -26.42
CA THR A 203 -16.27 -8.07 -25.89
C THR A 203 -17.56 -8.86 -25.80
N HIS A 204 -17.91 -9.61 -26.85
CA HIS A 204 -19.12 -10.43 -26.87
C HIS A 204 -19.10 -11.54 -25.80
N LEU A 205 -17.93 -12.10 -25.51
CA LEU A 205 -17.72 -13.12 -24.48
C LEU A 205 -17.50 -12.54 -23.08
N SER A 206 -17.49 -11.22 -22.92
CA SER A 206 -17.13 -10.53 -21.66
C SER A 206 -15.73 -10.88 -21.15
N LEU A 207 -14.80 -11.08 -22.07
CA LEU A 207 -13.39 -11.42 -21.79
C LEU A 207 -12.43 -10.22 -21.91
N ILE A 208 -12.95 -9.04 -22.21
CA ILE A 208 -12.23 -7.76 -22.20
C ILE A 208 -13.05 -6.72 -21.43
N ASP A 209 -12.39 -5.89 -20.63
CA ASP A 209 -13.06 -4.83 -19.87
C ASP A 209 -13.05 -3.48 -20.60
N ASP A 210 -13.73 -2.46 -20.02
CA ASP A 210 -13.83 -1.11 -20.59
C ASP A 210 -12.47 -0.39 -20.71
N ARG A 211 -11.41 -0.92 -20.10
CA ARG A 211 -10.04 -0.42 -20.17
C ARG A 211 -9.18 -1.18 -21.17
N GLY A 212 -9.74 -2.14 -21.88
CA GLY A 212 -9.05 -2.99 -22.85
C GLY A 212 -8.19 -4.10 -22.23
N ARG A 213 -8.38 -4.44 -20.94
CA ARG A 213 -7.65 -5.53 -20.28
C ARG A 213 -8.31 -6.86 -20.58
N ILE A 214 -7.48 -7.85 -20.89
CA ILE A 214 -7.94 -9.19 -21.31
C ILE A 214 -8.04 -10.10 -20.09
N SER A 215 -9.16 -10.84 -19.98
CA SER A 215 -9.35 -11.85 -18.94
C SER A 215 -8.40 -13.03 -19.13
N ASN A 216 -7.96 -13.66 -18.02
CA ASN A 216 -7.15 -14.89 -18.06
C ASN A 216 -7.89 -16.09 -18.68
N SER A 217 -9.18 -15.97 -18.96
CA SER A 217 -9.99 -16.97 -19.66
C SER A 217 -10.02 -16.79 -21.18
N ALA A 218 -9.33 -15.77 -21.72
CA ALA A 218 -9.34 -15.44 -23.14
C ALA A 218 -8.39 -16.31 -24.02
#